data_7ed249736969dd02a706e5f23494d327
#
_entry.id   7ed249736969dd02a706e5f23494d327
#
_cell.length_a   1.000
_cell.length_b   1.000
_cell.length_c   1.000
_cell.angle_alpha   90.00
_cell.angle_beta   90.00
_cell.angle_gamma   90.00
#
_symmetry.space_group_name_H-M   'P 1'
#
loop_
_entity.id
_entity.type
_entity.pdbx_description
1 polymer ?
#
loop_
_entity_poly.entity_id
_entity_poly.type
_entity_poly.pdbx_seq_one_letter_code
_entity_poly.pdbx_strand_id
1 'polypeptide(L)'
;MQSKGVIKLLAILLAIACIYQLSFSLKARSVEKKAAEYAAKVSESDSLRQAAEIYYLDSVQNRPVYDLGFISFTYKEVKEKEINLGLDLKGGMNVMLEVQVEDVLKALAGDSAHDPMFEEAIARANKALKEGTNNYIGEFAKAYREVSGGAPLAALFVSPDRKDITPNSSDSEVEKILQEETDAAIDASFNILRSRIDHFGVTQPNIQRLPNSHRILVELPGVKEPERVRKLLQGTASLEFWTTYNNTELVRALEQADQLLRDELAAGATDAAVEETLTEEQPTAAGTEDTTESLIADCLLYTSPS
;
A
#
# COMPACT_ATOMS: atom_id res chain seq x y z
N MET A 1 43.80 10.13 45.13
CA MET A 1 43.75 11.52 44.63
C MET A 1 42.89 11.58 43.37
N GLN A 2 41.70 12.07 43.47
CA GLN A 2 40.87 12.27 42.26
C GLN A 2 41.51 13.41 41.45
N SER A 3 41.94 13.14 40.23
CA SER A 3 42.56 14.13 39.37
C SER A 3 41.48 15.09 38.84
N LYS A 4 41.16 16.14 39.64
CA LYS A 4 40.22 17.23 39.28
C LYS A 4 40.52 17.79 37.86
N GLY A 5 41.76 17.67 37.37
CA GLY A 5 42.18 18.07 36.05
C GLY A 5 41.59 17.20 34.94
N VAL A 6 41.61 15.86 35.12
CA VAL A 6 41.07 14.92 34.12
C VAL A 6 39.54 15.09 33.98
N ILE A 7 38.85 15.29 35.10
CA ILE A 7 37.39 15.53 35.09
C ILE A 7 37.06 16.83 34.33
N LYS A 8 37.81 17.90 34.58
CA LYS A 8 37.64 19.19 33.86
C LYS A 8 37.90 19.04 32.36
N LEU A 9 38.96 18.30 31.98
CA LEU A 9 39.31 18.06 30.60
C LEU A 9 38.21 17.25 29.90
N LEU A 10 37.70 16.19 30.55
CA LEU A 10 36.60 15.37 30.04
C LEU A 10 35.33 16.19 29.86
N ALA A 11 34.99 17.08 30.83
CA ALA A 11 33.83 17.95 30.74
C ALA A 11 33.93 18.95 29.57
N ILE A 12 35.13 19.51 29.35
CA ILE A 12 35.37 20.41 28.21
C ILE A 12 35.25 19.68 26.88
N LEU A 13 35.82 18.45 26.75
CA LEU A 13 35.69 17.63 25.57
C LEU A 13 34.23 17.27 25.26
N LEU A 14 33.48 16.91 26.30
CA LEU A 14 32.05 16.61 26.15
C LEU A 14 31.27 17.86 25.69
N ALA A 15 31.55 19.02 26.27
CA ALA A 15 30.91 20.29 25.87
C ALA A 15 31.21 20.65 24.41
N ILE A 16 32.45 20.45 23.95
CA ILE A 16 32.82 20.65 22.53
C ILE A 16 32.07 19.67 21.64
N ALA A 17 31.97 18.39 22.01
CA ALA A 17 31.22 17.38 21.25
C ALA A 17 29.72 17.74 21.17
N CYS A 18 29.13 18.21 22.26
CA CYS A 18 27.74 18.66 22.27
C CYS A 18 27.51 19.88 21.35
N ILE A 19 28.40 20.90 21.43
CA ILE A 19 28.32 22.06 20.55
C ILE A 19 28.48 21.68 19.10
N TYR A 20 29.40 20.79 18.78
CA TYR A 20 29.60 20.27 17.43
C TYR A 20 28.32 19.59 16.92
N GLN A 21 27.70 18.71 17.72
CA GLN A 21 26.48 18.01 17.34
C GLN A 21 25.29 18.97 17.16
N LEU A 22 25.12 19.94 18.07
CA LEU A 22 24.06 20.96 17.97
C LEU A 22 24.19 21.83 16.74
N SER A 23 25.45 22.07 16.26
CA SER A 23 25.68 22.92 15.09
C SER A 23 25.04 22.38 13.81
N PHE A 24 24.93 21.06 13.64
CA PHE A 24 24.24 20.45 12.52
C PHE A 24 22.75 20.75 12.55
N SER A 25 22.09 20.61 13.70
CA SER A 25 20.66 20.89 13.87
C SER A 25 20.34 22.36 13.61
N LEU A 26 21.22 23.30 14.03
CA LEU A 26 21.06 24.72 13.75
C LEU A 26 21.20 25.04 12.26
N LYS A 27 22.13 24.38 11.57
CA LYS A 27 22.32 24.54 10.11
C LYS A 27 21.17 23.93 9.31
N ALA A 28 20.70 22.74 9.66
CA ALA A 28 19.53 22.12 9.03
C ALA A 28 18.30 23.02 9.11
N ARG A 29 17.99 23.55 10.30
CA ARG A 29 16.89 24.51 10.51
C ARG A 29 17.06 25.80 9.71
N SER A 30 18.30 26.31 9.56
CA SER A 30 18.56 27.49 8.75
C SER A 30 18.27 27.26 7.26
N VAL A 31 18.58 26.08 6.73
CA VAL A 31 18.28 25.71 5.34
C VAL A 31 16.78 25.51 5.14
N GLU A 32 16.10 24.81 6.05
CA GLU A 32 14.65 24.61 6.04
C GLU A 32 13.89 25.95 6.10
N LYS A 33 14.37 26.89 6.94
CA LYS A 33 13.79 28.25 6.99
C LYS A 33 13.91 28.99 5.65
N LYS A 34 15.06 28.89 5.00
CA LYS A 34 15.25 29.46 3.65
C LYS A 34 14.35 28.81 2.60
N ALA A 35 14.14 27.50 2.69
CA ALA A 35 13.21 26.78 1.82
C ALA A 35 11.78 27.28 2.02
N ALA A 36 11.34 27.44 3.26
CA ALA A 36 10.02 27.98 3.57
C ALA A 36 9.85 29.45 3.12
N GLU A 37 10.87 30.29 3.28
CA GLU A 37 10.88 31.67 2.78
C GLU A 37 10.83 31.72 1.24
N TYR A 38 11.52 30.81 0.56
CA TYR A 38 11.46 30.68 -0.89
C TYR A 38 10.06 30.26 -1.35
N ALA A 39 9.50 29.23 -0.72
CA ALA A 39 8.16 28.74 -1.02
C ALA A 39 7.07 29.81 -0.82
N ALA A 40 7.18 30.61 0.25
CA ALA A 40 6.27 31.70 0.50
C ALA A 40 6.32 32.83 -0.55
N LYS A 41 7.48 33.00 -1.21
CA LYS A 41 7.64 33.99 -2.30
C LYS A 41 7.11 33.49 -3.65
N VAL A 42 7.14 32.18 -3.87
CA VAL A 42 6.79 31.57 -5.17
C VAL A 42 5.28 31.37 -5.30
N SER A 43 4.57 31.09 -4.21
CA SER A 43 3.15 30.78 -4.27
C SER A 43 2.38 31.19 -3.01
N GLU A 44 1.13 31.64 -3.20
CA GLU A 44 0.19 31.91 -2.11
C GLU A 44 -0.63 30.66 -1.70
N SER A 45 -0.74 29.67 -2.57
CA SER A 45 -1.46 28.41 -2.30
C SER A 45 -0.63 27.44 -1.47
N ASP A 46 -1.21 26.85 -0.43
CA ASP A 46 -0.50 25.96 0.50
C ASP A 46 0.05 24.70 -0.17
N SER A 47 -0.66 24.11 -1.13
CA SER A 47 -0.21 22.93 -1.87
C SER A 47 1.00 23.23 -2.77
N LEU A 48 1.00 24.40 -3.43
CA LEU A 48 2.12 24.84 -4.25
C LEU A 48 3.32 25.29 -3.42
N ARG A 49 3.09 25.82 -2.21
CA ARG A 49 4.18 26.13 -1.27
C ARG A 49 4.94 24.90 -0.84
N GLN A 50 4.22 23.81 -0.53
CA GLN A 50 4.86 22.54 -0.16
C GLN A 50 5.69 21.97 -1.32
N ALA A 51 5.16 21.99 -2.53
CA ALA A 51 5.89 21.56 -3.71
C ALA A 51 7.15 22.43 -3.96
N ALA A 52 7.05 23.73 -3.79
CA ALA A 52 8.18 24.65 -3.93
C ALA A 52 9.23 24.46 -2.82
N GLU A 53 8.81 24.18 -1.58
CA GLU A 53 9.71 23.85 -0.46
C GLU A 53 10.50 22.56 -0.74
N ILE A 54 9.82 21.50 -1.18
CA ILE A 54 10.44 20.23 -1.56
C ILE A 54 11.42 20.42 -2.72
N TYR A 55 11.01 21.12 -3.76
CA TYR A 55 11.87 21.41 -4.91
C TYR A 55 13.14 22.17 -4.52
N TYR A 56 13.01 23.17 -3.64
CA TYR A 56 14.17 23.91 -3.11
C TYR A 56 15.11 23.01 -2.33
N LEU A 57 14.60 22.20 -1.41
CA LEU A 57 15.38 21.27 -0.60
C LEU A 57 16.10 20.22 -1.47
N ASP A 58 15.43 19.70 -2.48
CA ASP A 58 16.03 18.77 -3.44
C ASP A 58 17.15 19.42 -4.25
N SER A 59 16.95 20.66 -4.70
CA SER A 59 17.98 21.44 -5.42
C SER A 59 19.24 21.71 -4.61
N VAL A 60 19.13 21.76 -3.27
CA VAL A 60 20.22 22.04 -2.33
C VAL A 60 20.79 20.75 -1.73
N GLN A 61 20.16 19.60 -1.93
CA GLN A 61 20.50 18.32 -1.31
C GLN A 61 21.98 17.94 -1.43
N ASN A 62 22.55 18.12 -2.61
CA ASN A 62 23.95 17.81 -2.92
C ASN A 62 24.89 19.04 -2.86
N ARG A 63 24.39 20.21 -2.43
CA ARG A 63 25.22 21.41 -2.30
C ARG A 63 25.83 21.51 -0.91
N PRO A 64 27.08 21.97 -0.78
CA PRO A 64 27.70 22.22 0.52
C PRO A 64 26.96 23.37 1.21
N VAL A 65 26.35 23.09 2.35
CA VAL A 65 25.59 24.08 3.15
C VAL A 65 26.24 24.38 4.50
N TYR A 66 27.18 23.54 4.94
CA TYR A 66 27.89 23.69 6.18
C TYR A 66 29.38 23.50 5.96
N ASP A 67 30.16 24.56 6.14
CA ASP A 67 31.61 24.60 6.01
C ASP A 67 32.24 24.85 7.38
N LEU A 68 33.14 23.95 7.79
CA LEU A 68 33.93 24.01 9.00
C LEU A 68 35.39 24.44 8.71
N GLY A 69 35.65 24.90 7.49
CA GLY A 69 36.97 25.35 7.05
C GLY A 69 37.86 24.24 6.49
N PHE A 70 37.84 23.05 7.07
CA PHE A 70 38.58 21.87 6.60
C PHE A 70 37.68 20.82 5.93
N ILE A 71 36.40 20.79 6.26
CA ILE A 71 35.41 19.84 5.80
C ILE A 71 34.14 20.59 5.52
N SER A 72 33.59 20.42 4.31
CA SER A 72 32.28 20.92 3.93
C SER A 72 31.27 19.77 3.89
N PHE A 73 30.07 20.00 4.45
CA PHE A 73 28.98 19.04 4.47
C PHE A 73 27.86 19.49 3.55
N THR A 74 27.36 18.55 2.76
CA THR A 74 26.15 18.73 1.95
C THR A 74 24.90 18.79 2.84
N TYR A 75 23.79 19.29 2.31
CA TYR A 75 22.53 19.30 3.08
C TYR A 75 22.11 17.92 3.52
N LYS A 76 22.26 16.91 2.65
CA LYS A 76 21.98 15.50 2.96
C LYS A 76 22.79 15.01 4.16
N GLU A 77 24.11 15.24 4.18
CA GLU A 77 24.98 14.82 5.28
C GLU A 77 24.69 15.58 6.58
N VAL A 78 24.32 16.87 6.48
CA VAL A 78 23.89 17.66 7.64
C VAL A 78 22.60 17.09 8.22
N LYS A 79 21.68 16.67 7.37
CA LYS A 79 20.40 16.09 7.76
C LYS A 79 20.56 14.71 8.40
N GLU A 80 21.46 13.89 7.89
CA GLU A 80 21.81 12.59 8.48
C GLU A 80 22.46 12.70 9.87
N LYS A 81 23.22 13.78 10.10
CA LYS A 81 23.89 14.09 11.37
C LYS A 81 23.07 14.94 12.32
N GLU A 82 21.89 15.41 11.91
CA GLU A 82 20.98 16.16 12.78
C GLU A 82 20.54 15.30 13.97
N ILE A 83 20.34 15.95 15.13
CA ILE A 83 19.78 15.25 16.29
C ILE A 83 18.36 14.84 15.99
N ASN A 84 18.10 13.54 16.10
CA ASN A 84 16.77 12.96 15.94
C ASN A 84 15.84 13.47 17.05
N LEU A 85 14.92 14.31 16.67
CA LEU A 85 13.82 14.72 17.52
C LEU A 85 12.67 13.74 17.28
N GLY A 86 12.31 12.96 18.32
CA GLY A 86 11.18 12.03 18.27
C GLY A 86 9.84 12.71 18.01
N LEU A 87 8.80 11.92 17.89
CA LEU A 87 7.41 12.36 17.67
C LEU A 87 6.96 13.41 18.68
N ASP A 88 7.38 13.31 19.93
CA ASP A 88 7.01 14.23 21.02
C ASP A 88 7.49 15.66 20.81
N LEU A 89 8.62 15.85 20.11
CA LEU A 89 9.25 17.15 19.91
C LEU A 89 9.01 17.73 18.52
N LYS A 90 8.88 16.90 17.52
CA LYS A 90 8.72 17.32 16.11
C LYS A 90 7.26 17.18 15.62
N GLY A 91 6.41 16.51 16.41
CA GLY A 91 5.12 16.03 15.94
C GLY A 91 5.28 14.95 14.87
N GLY A 92 4.21 14.56 14.23
CA GLY A 92 4.21 13.53 13.20
C GLY A 92 3.09 12.54 13.40
N MET A 93 3.26 11.32 12.87
CA MET A 93 2.27 10.24 13.00
C MET A 93 2.92 8.95 13.45
N ASN A 94 2.15 8.19 14.23
CA ASN A 94 2.43 6.80 14.58
C ASN A 94 1.33 5.93 13.98
N VAL A 95 1.70 4.93 13.20
CA VAL A 95 0.77 4.01 12.55
C VAL A 95 1.20 2.58 12.83
N MET A 96 0.23 1.78 13.25
CA MET A 96 0.38 0.33 13.36
C MET A 96 -0.30 -0.30 12.15
N LEU A 97 0.48 -1.01 11.33
CA LEU A 97 0.01 -1.75 10.18
C LEU A 97 -0.01 -3.23 10.52
N GLU A 98 -1.03 -3.93 10.09
CA GLU A 98 -1.18 -5.37 10.28
C GLU A 98 -1.25 -6.06 8.93
N VAL A 99 -0.43 -7.09 8.73
CA VAL A 99 -0.50 -7.93 7.54
C VAL A 99 -1.62 -8.94 7.72
N GLN A 100 -2.55 -8.98 6.77
CA GLN A 100 -3.66 -9.92 6.80
C GLN A 100 -3.18 -11.30 6.41
N VAL A 101 -3.02 -12.17 7.38
CA VAL A 101 -2.59 -13.58 7.17
C VAL A 101 -3.62 -14.35 6.33
N GLU A 102 -4.89 -13.97 6.41
CA GLU A 102 -5.95 -14.51 5.57
C GLU A 102 -5.63 -14.40 4.08
N ASP A 103 -5.21 -13.21 3.63
CA ASP A 103 -4.89 -12.98 2.21
C ASP A 103 -3.65 -13.76 1.78
N VAL A 104 -2.69 -13.93 2.69
CA VAL A 104 -1.53 -14.79 2.44
C VAL A 104 -1.96 -16.24 2.26
N LEU A 105 -2.82 -16.78 3.13
CA LEU A 105 -3.33 -18.13 3.01
C LEU A 105 -4.15 -18.33 1.73
N LYS A 106 -5.00 -17.35 1.35
CA LYS A 106 -5.75 -17.39 0.09
C LYS A 106 -4.83 -17.42 -1.13
N ALA A 107 -3.79 -16.59 -1.12
CA ALA A 107 -2.79 -16.57 -2.20
C ALA A 107 -2.03 -17.90 -2.29
N LEU A 108 -1.74 -18.53 -1.16
CA LEU A 108 -1.05 -19.81 -1.09
C LEU A 108 -1.95 -20.98 -1.52
N ALA A 109 -3.24 -20.92 -1.24
CA ALA A 109 -4.22 -21.94 -1.62
C ALA A 109 -4.62 -21.87 -3.11
N GLY A 110 -4.43 -20.71 -3.76
CA GLY A 110 -4.77 -20.52 -5.17
C GLY A 110 -6.25 -20.83 -5.45
N ASP A 111 -6.51 -21.77 -6.37
CA ASP A 111 -7.88 -22.16 -6.73
C ASP A 111 -8.65 -22.77 -5.57
N SER A 112 -7.97 -23.45 -4.63
CA SER A 112 -8.59 -24.05 -3.44
C SER A 112 -9.11 -22.99 -2.44
N ALA A 113 -8.73 -21.71 -2.60
CA ALA A 113 -9.25 -20.63 -1.77
C ALA A 113 -10.76 -20.39 -1.94
N HIS A 114 -11.34 -20.84 -3.04
CA HIS A 114 -12.79 -20.77 -3.32
C HIS A 114 -13.58 -21.98 -2.82
N ASP A 115 -12.92 -22.92 -2.14
CA ASP A 115 -13.62 -24.05 -1.52
C ASP A 115 -14.45 -23.55 -0.33
N PRO A 116 -15.76 -23.88 -0.26
CA PRO A 116 -16.60 -23.52 0.89
C PRO A 116 -16.05 -23.94 2.25
N MET A 117 -15.33 -25.09 2.30
CA MET A 117 -14.70 -25.56 3.53
C MET A 117 -13.52 -24.67 3.95
N PHE A 118 -12.75 -24.17 2.96
CA PHE A 118 -11.68 -23.22 3.20
C PHE A 118 -12.23 -21.90 3.73
N GLU A 119 -13.28 -21.36 3.09
CA GLU A 119 -13.89 -20.10 3.50
C GLU A 119 -14.48 -20.18 4.93
N GLU A 120 -15.13 -21.29 5.26
CA GLU A 120 -15.66 -21.51 6.60
C GLU A 120 -14.53 -21.64 7.64
N ALA A 121 -13.42 -22.31 7.31
CA ALA A 121 -12.26 -22.39 8.18
C ALA A 121 -11.61 -21.02 8.43
N ILE A 122 -11.49 -20.19 7.40
CA ILE A 122 -11.04 -18.80 7.49
C ILE A 122 -11.96 -17.98 8.41
N ALA A 123 -13.27 -18.10 8.24
CA ALA A 123 -14.24 -17.37 9.07
C ALA A 123 -14.12 -17.75 10.55
N ARG A 124 -13.90 -19.02 10.87
CA ARG A 124 -13.66 -19.51 12.23
C ARG A 124 -12.32 -19.02 12.79
N ALA A 125 -11.25 -19.06 12.00
CA ALA A 125 -9.94 -18.52 12.38
C ALA A 125 -10.00 -17.02 12.67
N ASN A 126 -10.71 -16.26 11.86
CA ASN A 126 -10.94 -14.83 12.05
C ASN A 126 -11.71 -14.53 13.34
N LYS A 127 -12.65 -15.39 13.72
CA LYS A 127 -13.36 -15.28 14.99
C LYS A 127 -12.43 -15.54 16.16
N ALA A 128 -11.60 -16.59 16.11
CA ALA A 128 -10.62 -16.91 17.14
C ALA A 128 -9.59 -15.78 17.31
N LEU A 129 -9.16 -15.14 16.22
CA LEU A 129 -8.27 -13.97 16.27
C LEU A 129 -8.90 -12.80 17.04
N LYS A 130 -10.19 -12.53 16.82
CA LYS A 130 -10.94 -11.49 17.58
C LYS A 130 -11.08 -11.81 19.06
N GLU A 131 -11.06 -13.10 19.43
CA GLU A 131 -11.09 -13.59 20.80
C GLU A 131 -9.72 -13.55 21.49
N GLY A 132 -8.66 -13.12 20.76
CA GLY A 132 -7.33 -12.86 21.31
C GLY A 132 -6.28 -13.95 21.06
N THR A 133 -6.54 -14.88 20.17
CA THR A 133 -5.54 -15.91 19.79
C THR A 133 -4.48 -15.31 18.90
N ASN A 134 -3.20 -15.57 19.20
CA ASN A 134 -2.07 -15.05 18.38
C ASN A 134 -1.60 -16.02 17.30
N ASN A 135 -2.08 -17.28 17.29
CA ASN A 135 -1.68 -18.30 16.33
C ASN A 135 -2.79 -18.52 15.29
N TYR A 136 -2.84 -17.62 14.31
CA TYR A 136 -3.84 -17.67 13.24
C TYR A 136 -3.80 -18.97 12.42
N ILE A 137 -2.60 -19.41 12.04
CA ILE A 137 -2.40 -20.60 11.20
C ILE A 137 -2.84 -21.87 11.94
N GLY A 138 -2.50 -21.98 13.21
CA GLY A 138 -2.94 -23.11 14.02
C GLY A 138 -4.45 -23.16 14.23
N GLU A 139 -5.10 -22.01 14.42
CA GLU A 139 -6.57 -21.96 14.52
C GLU A 139 -7.24 -22.27 13.17
N PHE A 140 -6.67 -21.80 12.05
CA PHE A 140 -7.13 -22.17 10.72
C PHE A 140 -7.03 -23.69 10.48
N ALA A 141 -5.90 -24.29 10.81
CA ALA A 141 -5.68 -25.72 10.67
C ALA A 141 -6.67 -26.57 11.49
N LYS A 142 -6.96 -26.15 12.74
CA LYS A 142 -7.99 -26.79 13.56
C LYS A 142 -9.38 -26.66 12.95
N ALA A 143 -9.73 -25.42 12.56
CA ALA A 143 -11.03 -25.15 11.98
C ALA A 143 -11.26 -25.93 10.69
N TYR A 144 -10.24 -26.01 9.83
CA TYR A 144 -10.34 -26.79 8.60
C TYR A 144 -10.52 -28.29 8.87
N ARG A 145 -9.78 -28.84 9.82
CA ARG A 145 -9.92 -30.25 10.22
C ARG A 145 -11.32 -30.58 10.74
N GLU A 146 -11.93 -29.65 11.48
CA GLU A 146 -13.31 -29.81 11.98
C GLU A 146 -14.33 -29.72 10.84
N VAL A 147 -14.20 -28.74 9.94
CA VAL A 147 -15.14 -28.51 8.82
C VAL A 147 -15.04 -29.60 7.77
N SER A 148 -13.83 -30.05 7.45
CA SER A 148 -13.58 -31.07 6.42
C SER A 148 -13.78 -32.51 6.88
N GLY A 149 -14.09 -32.73 8.18
CA GLY A 149 -14.22 -34.07 8.73
C GLY A 149 -12.91 -34.85 8.82
N GLY A 150 -11.77 -34.16 8.91
CA GLY A 150 -10.45 -34.76 9.07
C GLY A 150 -9.63 -34.87 7.77
N ALA A 151 -9.99 -34.14 6.72
CA ALA A 151 -9.16 -34.09 5.50
C ALA A 151 -7.78 -33.48 5.79
N PRO A 152 -6.70 -33.98 5.15
CA PRO A 152 -5.36 -33.47 5.38
C PRO A 152 -5.24 -32.01 4.86
N LEU A 153 -4.55 -31.18 5.65
CA LEU A 153 -4.31 -29.76 5.32
C LEU A 153 -3.55 -29.62 3.99
N ALA A 154 -2.69 -30.58 3.68
CA ALA A 154 -1.92 -30.62 2.44
C ALA A 154 -2.80 -30.56 1.18
N ALA A 155 -4.01 -31.09 1.21
CA ALA A 155 -4.91 -31.10 0.05
C ALA A 155 -5.27 -29.68 -0.45
N LEU A 156 -5.26 -28.69 0.43
CA LEU A 156 -5.55 -27.28 0.07
C LEU A 156 -4.38 -26.57 -0.59
N PHE A 157 -3.16 -26.94 -0.22
CA PHE A 157 -1.96 -26.16 -0.56
C PHE A 157 -1.02 -26.83 -1.55
N VAL A 158 -1.37 -28.05 -2.03
CA VAL A 158 -0.62 -28.71 -3.11
C VAL A 158 -0.83 -27.94 -4.40
N SER A 159 0.26 -27.46 -4.99
CA SER A 159 0.27 -26.80 -6.29
C SER A 159 1.41 -27.36 -7.15
N PRO A 160 1.24 -27.43 -8.49
CA PRO A 160 2.31 -27.86 -9.41
C PRO A 160 3.58 -27.01 -9.30
N ASP A 161 3.44 -25.73 -8.96
CA ASP A 161 4.53 -24.78 -8.84
C ASP A 161 5.26 -24.87 -7.49
N ARG A 162 4.66 -25.57 -6.52
CA ARG A 162 5.19 -25.69 -5.17
C ARG A 162 5.59 -27.14 -4.87
N LYS A 163 6.87 -27.36 -4.64
CA LYS A 163 7.45 -28.67 -4.34
C LYS A 163 7.55 -28.99 -2.85
N ASP A 164 7.36 -27.98 -2.01
CA ASP A 164 7.58 -28.05 -0.57
C ASP A 164 6.42 -28.74 0.16
N ILE A 165 5.21 -28.69 -0.43
CA ILE A 165 4.03 -29.37 0.09
C ILE A 165 3.67 -30.50 -0.86
N THR A 166 3.70 -31.73 -0.36
CA THR A 166 3.31 -32.93 -1.09
C THR A 166 1.97 -33.46 -0.55
N PRO A 167 1.23 -34.27 -1.31
CA PRO A 167 -0.03 -34.87 -0.83
C PRO A 167 0.11 -35.72 0.42
N ASN A 168 1.35 -36.17 0.73
CA ASN A 168 1.68 -37.00 1.89
C ASN A 168 2.28 -36.20 3.06
N SER A 169 2.40 -34.86 2.93
CA SER A 169 2.91 -34.01 4.01
C SER A 169 1.95 -34.03 5.19
N SER A 170 2.52 -34.10 6.38
CA SER A 170 1.74 -34.05 7.62
C SER A 170 1.20 -32.62 7.86
N ASP A 171 0.07 -32.50 8.56
CA ASP A 171 -0.52 -31.20 8.89
C ASP A 171 0.48 -30.29 9.61
N SER A 172 1.32 -30.84 10.51
CA SER A 172 2.34 -30.08 11.23
C SER A 172 3.47 -29.57 10.34
N GLU A 173 3.82 -30.29 9.27
CA GLU A 173 4.78 -29.81 8.28
C GLU A 173 4.17 -28.70 7.44
N VAL A 174 2.91 -28.84 7.04
CA VAL A 174 2.19 -27.80 6.30
C VAL A 174 2.03 -26.54 7.14
N GLU A 175 1.61 -26.65 8.41
CA GLU A 175 1.53 -25.52 9.32
C GLU A 175 2.86 -24.77 9.44
N LYS A 176 3.98 -25.50 9.54
CA LYS A 176 5.31 -24.90 9.61
C LYS A 176 5.66 -24.14 8.32
N ILE A 177 5.41 -24.74 7.16
CA ILE A 177 5.65 -24.10 5.86
C ILE A 177 4.78 -22.83 5.73
N LEU A 178 3.51 -22.90 6.08
CA LEU A 178 2.61 -21.74 6.07
C LEU A 178 3.09 -20.62 6.98
N GLN A 179 3.67 -20.98 8.15
CA GLN A 179 4.26 -19.99 9.05
C GLN A 179 5.49 -19.33 8.44
N GLU A 180 6.39 -20.11 7.83
CA GLU A 180 7.58 -19.60 7.15
C GLU A 180 7.22 -18.69 5.98
N GLU A 181 6.22 -19.06 5.17
CA GLU A 181 5.72 -18.24 4.06
C GLU A 181 5.04 -16.95 4.55
N THR A 182 4.29 -17.03 5.63
CA THR A 182 3.67 -15.85 6.26
C THR A 182 4.73 -14.90 6.80
N ASP A 183 5.76 -15.42 7.43
CA ASP A 183 6.89 -14.63 7.93
C ASP A 183 7.65 -13.97 6.78
N ALA A 184 7.86 -14.68 5.67
CA ALA A 184 8.46 -14.14 4.45
C ALA A 184 7.61 -13.02 3.83
N ALA A 185 6.28 -13.19 3.80
CA ALA A 185 5.36 -12.17 3.33
C ALA A 185 5.38 -10.89 4.20
N ILE A 186 5.52 -11.05 5.53
CA ILE A 186 5.68 -9.92 6.45
C ILE A 186 7.00 -9.20 6.20
N ASP A 187 8.09 -9.93 6.01
CA ASP A 187 9.40 -9.35 5.72
C ASP A 187 9.43 -8.63 4.36
N ALA A 188 8.76 -9.20 3.35
CA ALA A 188 8.57 -8.53 2.06
C ALA A 188 7.76 -7.23 2.22
N SER A 189 6.66 -7.27 2.98
CA SER A 189 5.82 -6.10 3.27
C SER A 189 6.60 -5.02 4.02
N PHE A 190 7.43 -5.42 5.00
CA PHE A 190 8.31 -4.50 5.72
C PHE A 190 9.30 -3.79 4.78
N ASN A 191 9.94 -4.52 3.87
CA ASN A 191 10.87 -3.95 2.90
C ASN A 191 10.17 -3.00 1.92
N ILE A 192 8.95 -3.35 1.46
CA ILE A 192 8.14 -2.49 0.59
C ILE A 192 7.75 -1.21 1.32
N LEU A 193 7.28 -1.30 2.56
CA LEU A 193 6.93 -0.13 3.37
C LEU A 193 8.13 0.78 3.59
N ARG A 194 9.29 0.20 3.91
CA ARG A 194 10.54 0.95 4.06
C ARG A 194 10.91 1.70 2.79
N SER A 195 10.88 1.02 1.65
CA SER A 195 11.17 1.65 0.35
C SER A 195 10.20 2.78 0.02
N ARG A 196 8.90 2.60 0.29
CA ARG A 196 7.89 3.65 0.08
C ARG A 196 8.13 4.87 0.97
N ILE A 197 8.47 4.64 2.23
CA ILE A 197 8.72 5.72 3.19
C ILE A 197 9.99 6.48 2.84
N ASP A 198 11.04 5.77 2.40
CA ASP A 198 12.29 6.39 1.95
C ASP A 198 12.05 7.30 0.71
N HIS A 199 11.21 6.84 -0.24
CA HIS A 199 10.83 7.65 -1.42
C HIS A 199 9.95 8.86 -1.07
N PHE A 200 9.21 8.78 0.04
CA PHE A 200 8.38 9.90 0.50
C PHE A 200 9.21 11.04 1.11
N GLY A 201 10.49 10.80 1.37
CA GLY A 201 11.41 11.82 1.89
C GLY A 201 11.20 12.19 3.36
N VAL A 202 10.56 11.31 4.14
CA VAL A 202 10.46 11.51 5.60
C VAL A 202 11.83 11.34 6.22
N THR A 203 12.24 12.33 6.99
CA THR A 203 13.54 12.32 7.66
C THR A 203 13.49 11.35 8.84
N GLN A 204 14.31 10.30 8.78
CA GLN A 204 14.55 9.36 9.87
C GLN A 204 13.28 8.66 10.38
N PRO A 205 12.58 7.90 9.52
CA PRO A 205 11.45 7.09 9.95
C PRO A 205 11.94 5.97 10.87
N ASN A 206 11.15 5.64 11.89
CA ASN A 206 11.36 4.46 12.71
C ASN A 206 10.35 3.39 12.29
N ILE A 207 10.84 2.29 11.72
CA ILE A 207 10.03 1.19 11.26
C ILE A 207 10.47 -0.06 12.01
N GLN A 208 9.55 -0.68 12.75
CA GLN A 208 9.84 -1.84 13.58
C GLN A 208 8.81 -2.94 13.35
N ARG A 209 9.30 -4.18 13.13
CA ARG A 209 8.46 -5.36 13.20
C ARG A 209 8.24 -5.73 14.67
N LEU A 210 6.99 -5.86 15.08
CA LEU A 210 6.68 -6.30 16.44
C LEU A 210 6.86 -7.82 16.54
N PRO A 211 7.65 -8.31 17.51
CA PRO A 211 7.88 -9.74 17.67
C PRO A 211 6.57 -10.46 18.01
N ASN A 212 6.42 -11.68 17.51
CA ASN A 212 5.25 -12.55 17.72
C ASN A 212 3.91 -11.93 17.31
N SER A 213 3.93 -10.96 16.39
CA SER A 213 2.73 -10.37 15.82
C SER A 213 2.94 -10.08 14.35
N HIS A 214 1.85 -10.10 13.57
CA HIS A 214 1.88 -9.76 12.15
C HIS A 214 1.81 -8.23 11.93
N ARG A 215 2.34 -7.45 12.91
CA ARG A 215 2.24 -6.00 12.95
C ARG A 215 3.58 -5.32 12.74
N ILE A 216 3.52 -4.22 12.03
CA ILE A 216 4.65 -3.33 11.76
C ILE A 216 4.29 -1.97 12.33
N LEU A 217 5.12 -1.49 13.25
CA LEU A 217 5.03 -0.15 13.81
C LEU A 217 5.81 0.81 12.93
N VAL A 218 5.17 1.90 12.52
CA VAL A 218 5.77 2.94 11.68
C VAL A 218 5.61 4.28 12.37
N GLU A 219 6.71 4.89 12.74
CA GLU A 219 6.76 6.22 13.33
C GLU A 219 7.41 7.18 12.34
N LEU A 220 6.69 8.23 12.00
CA LEU A 220 7.07 9.21 10.98
C LEU A 220 7.11 10.61 11.61
N PRO A 221 8.26 11.03 12.16
CA PRO A 221 8.39 12.36 12.77
C PRO A 221 8.36 13.46 11.70
N GLY A 222 7.68 14.56 12.02
CA GLY A 222 7.64 15.77 11.19
C GLY A 222 6.72 15.70 9.98
N VAL A 223 5.88 14.69 9.86
CA VAL A 223 4.88 14.60 8.79
C VAL A 223 3.80 15.67 8.99
N LYS A 224 3.59 16.50 7.97
CA LYS A 224 2.58 17.57 7.97
C LYS A 224 1.20 17.07 7.48
N GLU A 225 1.17 16.03 6.64
CA GLU A 225 -0.04 15.47 6.00
C GLU A 225 -0.25 13.98 6.34
N PRO A 226 -0.77 13.65 7.53
CA PRO A 226 -0.92 12.25 7.95
C PRO A 226 -1.84 11.44 7.04
N GLU A 227 -2.93 12.03 6.52
CA GLU A 227 -3.88 11.34 5.66
C GLU A 227 -3.29 10.92 4.31
N ARG A 228 -2.43 11.75 3.73
CA ARG A 228 -1.72 11.42 2.48
C ARG A 228 -0.76 10.25 2.68
N VAL A 229 -0.02 10.28 3.79
CA VAL A 229 0.90 9.19 4.15
C VAL A 229 0.13 7.90 4.43
N ARG A 230 -1.00 7.98 5.15
CA ARG A 230 -1.86 6.82 5.40
C ARG A 230 -2.31 6.16 4.10
N LYS A 231 -2.81 6.93 3.13
CA LYS A 231 -3.20 6.43 1.82
C LYS A 231 -2.04 5.77 1.07
N LEU A 232 -0.84 6.35 1.16
CA LEU A 232 0.36 5.79 0.54
C LEU A 232 0.77 4.46 1.18
N LEU A 233 0.71 4.35 2.50
CA LEU A 233 1.06 3.14 3.23
C LEU A 233 0.03 2.02 3.03
N GLN A 234 -1.26 2.36 2.96
CA GLN A 234 -2.35 1.42 2.73
C GLN A 234 -2.49 1.00 1.26
N GLY A 235 -1.91 1.77 0.33
CA GLY A 235 -1.99 1.46 -1.10
C GLY A 235 -1.33 0.11 -1.40
N THR A 236 -2.13 -0.85 -1.84
CA THR A 236 -1.64 -2.10 -2.42
C THR A 236 -1.44 -1.86 -3.92
N ALA A 237 -0.23 -2.13 -4.42
CA ALA A 237 0.03 -2.13 -5.86
C ALA A 237 0.10 -3.59 -6.31
N SER A 238 -0.89 -4.02 -7.08
CA SER A 238 -0.83 -5.29 -7.82
C SER A 238 -0.27 -4.98 -9.21
N LEU A 239 0.82 -5.63 -9.58
CA LEU A 239 1.35 -5.55 -10.93
C LEU A 239 0.69 -6.64 -11.77
N GLU A 240 -0.14 -6.23 -12.71
CA GLU A 240 -0.85 -7.14 -13.58
C GLU A 240 -0.42 -6.87 -15.03
N PHE A 241 -0.15 -7.94 -15.75
CA PHE A 241 0.15 -7.87 -17.18
C PHE A 241 -1.06 -8.39 -17.96
N TRP A 242 -1.67 -7.49 -18.73
CA TRP A 242 -2.81 -7.83 -19.56
C TRP A 242 -2.40 -7.89 -21.02
N THR A 243 -2.74 -8.99 -21.69
CA THR A 243 -2.65 -9.05 -23.15
C THR A 243 -3.82 -8.28 -23.75
N THR A 244 -3.54 -7.34 -24.61
CA THR A 244 -4.57 -6.56 -25.29
C THR A 244 -4.86 -7.17 -26.66
N TYR A 245 -6.13 -7.16 -27.02
CA TYR A 245 -6.55 -7.54 -28.37
C TYR A 245 -6.29 -6.39 -29.35
N ASN A 246 -5.96 -6.74 -30.59
CA ASN A 246 -5.87 -5.74 -31.64
C ASN A 246 -7.26 -5.13 -31.93
N ASN A 247 -7.30 -3.80 -32.09
CA ASN A 247 -8.55 -3.08 -32.30
C ASN A 247 -9.36 -3.63 -33.50
N THR A 248 -8.70 -4.08 -34.58
CA THR A 248 -9.34 -4.65 -35.75
C THR A 248 -10.05 -5.98 -35.49
N GLU A 249 -9.57 -6.78 -34.55
CA GLU A 249 -10.20 -8.05 -34.16
C GLU A 249 -11.39 -7.83 -33.23
N LEU A 250 -11.21 -6.89 -32.27
CA LEU A 250 -12.25 -6.53 -31.31
C LEU A 250 -13.46 -5.90 -31.98
N VAL A 251 -13.24 -4.95 -32.91
CA VAL A 251 -14.33 -4.28 -33.66
C VAL A 251 -15.16 -5.28 -34.43
N ARG A 252 -14.52 -6.24 -35.13
CA ARG A 252 -15.25 -7.28 -35.86
C ARG A 252 -16.10 -8.16 -34.95
N ALA A 253 -15.56 -8.54 -33.78
CA ALA A 253 -16.28 -9.35 -32.80
C ALA A 253 -17.49 -8.57 -32.23
N LEU A 254 -17.32 -7.28 -31.95
CA LEU A 254 -18.38 -6.41 -31.47
C LEU A 254 -19.47 -6.19 -32.52
N GLU A 255 -19.09 -5.96 -33.78
CA GLU A 255 -20.06 -5.85 -34.91
C GLU A 255 -20.87 -7.13 -35.09
N GLN A 256 -20.24 -8.30 -34.98
CA GLN A 256 -20.95 -9.59 -35.03
C GLN A 256 -21.90 -9.77 -33.84
N ALA A 257 -21.46 -9.41 -32.64
CA ALA A 257 -22.30 -9.47 -31.45
C ALA A 257 -23.50 -8.51 -31.53
N ASP A 258 -23.29 -7.29 -32.05
CA ASP A 258 -24.36 -6.31 -32.27
C ASP A 258 -25.38 -6.79 -33.33
N GLN A 259 -24.91 -7.42 -34.41
CA GLN A 259 -25.81 -8.03 -35.39
C GLN A 259 -26.66 -9.15 -34.79
N LEU A 260 -26.04 -10.06 -34.03
CA LEU A 260 -26.76 -11.15 -33.36
C LEU A 260 -27.81 -10.63 -32.37
N LEU A 261 -27.48 -9.62 -31.59
CA LEU A 261 -28.41 -8.98 -30.67
C LEU A 261 -29.58 -8.29 -31.38
N ARG A 262 -29.31 -7.63 -32.52
CA ARG A 262 -30.36 -7.01 -33.34
C ARG A 262 -31.30 -8.07 -33.93
N ASP A 263 -30.73 -9.18 -34.40
CA ASP A 263 -31.53 -10.29 -34.97
C ASP A 263 -32.39 -10.98 -33.90
N GLU A 264 -31.85 -11.17 -32.68
CA GLU A 264 -32.62 -11.67 -31.55
C GLU A 264 -33.74 -10.72 -31.10
N LEU A 265 -33.45 -9.42 -31.01
CA LEU A 265 -34.45 -8.42 -30.67
C LEU A 265 -35.54 -8.32 -31.74
N ALA A 266 -35.18 -8.43 -33.02
CA ALA A 266 -36.15 -8.44 -34.13
C ALA A 266 -37.01 -9.72 -34.13
N ALA A 267 -36.41 -10.87 -33.79
CA ALA A 267 -37.15 -12.12 -33.64
C ALA A 267 -38.11 -12.11 -32.43
N GLY A 268 -37.64 -11.56 -31.29
CA GLY A 268 -38.49 -11.40 -30.10
C GLY A 268 -39.61 -10.38 -30.28
N ALA A 269 -39.42 -9.35 -31.09
CA ALA A 269 -40.44 -8.38 -31.44
C ALA A 269 -41.52 -8.96 -32.37
N THR A 270 -41.19 -9.94 -33.19
CA THR A 270 -42.16 -10.65 -34.02
C THR A 270 -43.03 -11.61 -33.22
N ASP A 271 -42.49 -12.25 -32.16
CA ASP A 271 -43.29 -13.11 -31.27
C ASP A 271 -44.21 -12.28 -30.36
N ALA A 272 -43.79 -11.09 -29.91
CA ALA A 272 -44.62 -10.16 -29.15
C ALA A 272 -45.75 -9.50 -29.97
N ALA A 273 -45.53 -9.32 -31.28
CA ALA A 273 -46.51 -8.71 -32.19
C ALA A 273 -47.68 -9.65 -32.60
N VAL A 274 -47.58 -10.97 -32.33
CA VAL A 274 -48.64 -11.95 -32.58
C VAL A 274 -49.64 -12.04 -31.41
N GLU A 275 -49.28 -11.54 -30.21
CA GLU A 275 -50.16 -11.59 -29.02
C GLU A 275 -50.91 -10.28 -28.73
N GLU A 276 -50.65 -9.16 -29.47
CA GLU A 276 -51.28 -7.83 -29.27
C GLU A 276 -52.16 -7.36 -30.44
N THR A 277 -52.93 -8.27 -31.07
CA THR A 277 -54.03 -7.85 -31.93
C THR A 277 -55.39 -8.06 -31.27
N LEU A 278 -55.67 -7.31 -30.20
CA LEU A 278 -57.04 -7.02 -29.73
C LEU A 278 -56.99 -5.96 -28.63
N THR A 279 -56.79 -4.69 -28.96
CA THR A 279 -57.53 -3.55 -28.39
C THR A 279 -57.02 -2.22 -28.99
N GLU A 280 -57.88 -1.66 -29.82
CA GLU A 280 -57.79 -0.26 -30.26
C GLU A 280 -57.97 0.69 -29.07
N GLU A 281 -57.09 1.70 -28.96
CA GLU A 281 -57.45 3.10 -28.79
C GLU A 281 -56.23 4.01 -28.96
N GLN A 282 -56.30 4.90 -29.91
CA GLN A 282 -55.44 6.06 -30.16
C GLN A 282 -55.90 7.23 -29.26
N PRO A 283 -55.22 8.41 -29.08
CA PRO A 283 -53.93 8.89 -29.57
C PRO A 283 -53.15 9.75 -28.57
N THR A 284 -51.94 10.13 -28.84
CA THR A 284 -51.43 11.49 -29.12
C THR A 284 -49.90 11.59 -28.90
N ALA A 285 -49.32 12.33 -29.82
CA ALA A 285 -47.89 12.64 -29.92
C ALA A 285 -47.33 13.45 -28.75
N ALA A 286 -46.09 13.15 -28.38
CA ALA A 286 -45.03 14.14 -28.08
C ALA A 286 -43.69 13.47 -27.89
N GLY A 287 -42.74 13.82 -28.71
CA GLY A 287 -41.30 13.83 -28.73
C GLY A 287 -40.53 13.25 -27.55
N THR A 288 -39.61 12.34 -27.91
CA THR A 288 -38.37 12.23 -27.19
C THR A 288 -37.31 11.72 -28.15
N GLU A 289 -36.63 12.65 -28.77
CA GLU A 289 -35.28 12.47 -29.27
C GLU A 289 -34.32 12.47 -28.08
N ASP A 290 -33.25 11.71 -28.21
CA ASP A 290 -31.99 11.94 -27.50
C ASP A 290 -31.79 11.25 -26.14
N THR A 291 -31.48 9.93 -26.15
CA THR A 291 -30.88 9.28 -24.99
C THR A 291 -29.78 8.27 -25.35
N THR A 292 -29.43 8.07 -26.61
CA THR A 292 -28.40 7.09 -27.02
C THR A 292 -27.01 7.69 -27.27
N GLU A 293 -26.89 9.01 -27.40
CA GLU A 293 -25.59 9.68 -27.55
C GLU A 293 -24.87 9.97 -26.22
N SER A 294 -25.59 10.00 -25.10
CA SER A 294 -25.04 10.32 -23.78
C SER A 294 -24.25 9.16 -23.14
N LEU A 295 -24.54 7.91 -23.48
CA LEU A 295 -23.88 6.76 -22.85
C LEU A 295 -22.53 6.38 -23.50
N ILE A 296 -22.27 6.87 -24.71
CA ILE A 296 -20.99 6.60 -25.41
C ILE A 296 -19.94 7.65 -25.05
N ALA A 297 -20.36 8.86 -24.67
CA ALA A 297 -19.44 9.94 -24.29
C ALA A 297 -18.75 9.71 -22.93
N ASP A 298 -19.40 9.04 -21.98
CA ASP A 298 -18.83 8.78 -20.65
C ASP A 298 -17.82 7.62 -20.63
N CYS A 299 -17.84 6.73 -21.59
CA CYS A 299 -16.86 5.63 -21.70
C CYS A 299 -15.51 6.02 -22.31
N LEU A 300 -15.41 7.18 -22.97
CA LEU A 300 -14.20 7.60 -23.71
C LEU A 300 -13.32 8.59 -22.92
N LEU A 301 -13.70 8.99 -21.72
CA LEU A 301 -12.96 9.99 -20.92
C LEU A 301 -11.91 9.40 -19.96
N TYR A 302 -11.60 8.11 -20.03
CA TYR A 302 -10.63 7.49 -19.11
C TYR A 302 -9.32 7.04 -19.80
N THR A 303 -8.92 7.72 -20.84
CA THR A 303 -7.57 7.57 -21.41
C THR A 303 -6.90 8.93 -21.53
N SER A 304 -6.24 9.36 -20.48
CA SER A 304 -5.23 10.41 -20.58
C SER A 304 -3.88 9.84 -20.16
N PRO A 305 -2.90 9.80 -21.06
CA PRO A 305 -1.52 9.49 -20.72
C PRO A 305 -0.77 10.76 -20.37
N SER A 306 -0.08 10.76 -19.29
CA SER A 306 1.22 11.44 -19.14
C SER A 306 1.88 11.09 -17.81
#